data_395d20ca527c76f7827d90630da68251
#
_entry.id   395d20ca527c76f7827d90630da68251
#
_cell.length_a   1.000
_cell.length_b   1.000
_cell.length_c   1.000
_cell.angle_alpha   90.00
_cell.angle_beta   90.00
_cell.angle_gamma   90.00
#
_symmetry.space_group_name_H-M   'P 1'
#
loop_
_entity.id
_entity.type
_entity.pdbx_description
1 polymer ?
#
loop_
_entity_poly.entity_id
_entity_poly.type
_entity_poly.pdbx_seq_one_letter_code
_entity_poly.pdbx_strand_id
1 'polypeptide(L)'
;MTKLTRRELALAFGAGALAGTAQASTRRPSVHPGVVGVAEARAELGKALGQETARLAMAGALAASVGAASGAEAAAVLFSPRDVVGIKVNCLAGKNLSPRVELVEALVNLVAETGVDRRNIVVFERSNRELQRAGFEIRESGPPYRCIGTNNDFDREPSTSGAIGSCFARMVSSTCSALVSFGVVKDHDLSGVSAGMKNWYGVIHNPNKYHDNGCDPYIADVARHPYIRNKLRLTVLDGVIAQCHGGPAYRQGGIFKLGMVAASTDPVAADLWAWREIESERAKRGMPNLEAAGRPVRYLASAAKAGLGIDDPERLSVVTV
;
A
#
# COMPACT_ATOMS: atom_id res chain seq x y z
N MET A 1 -59.63 -10.65 1.99
CA MET A 1 -58.19 -10.82 2.24
C MET A 1 -57.59 -11.58 1.08
N THR A 2 -57.07 -10.86 0.11
CA THR A 2 -56.52 -11.43 -1.13
C THR A 2 -55.06 -11.78 -0.88
N LYS A 3 -54.70 -13.06 -1.01
CA LYS A 3 -53.33 -13.54 -0.84
C LYS A 3 -52.49 -13.18 -2.09
N LEU A 4 -51.51 -12.35 -1.93
CA LEU A 4 -50.53 -12.05 -2.96
C LEU A 4 -49.71 -13.31 -3.32
N THR A 5 -49.51 -13.54 -4.59
CA THR A 5 -48.71 -14.66 -5.10
C THR A 5 -47.20 -14.39 -4.98
N ARG A 6 -46.40 -15.46 -4.95
CA ARG A 6 -44.92 -15.35 -4.87
C ARG A 6 -44.28 -14.48 -5.97
N ARG A 7 -44.97 -14.28 -7.08
CA ARG A 7 -44.55 -13.47 -8.22
C ARG A 7 -44.75 -11.97 -7.98
N GLU A 8 -45.77 -11.61 -7.21
CA GLU A 8 -46.09 -10.21 -6.85
C GLU A 8 -45.22 -9.73 -5.69
N LEU A 9 -44.75 -10.66 -4.81
CA LEU A 9 -43.75 -10.34 -3.77
C LEU A 9 -42.35 -10.08 -4.36
N ALA A 10 -42.00 -10.70 -5.50
CA ALA A 10 -40.73 -10.48 -6.17
C ALA A 10 -40.62 -9.14 -6.89
N LEU A 11 -41.74 -8.51 -7.23
CA LEU A 11 -41.80 -7.19 -7.89
C LEU A 11 -41.78 -6.02 -6.90
N ALA A 12 -42.08 -6.26 -5.63
CA ALA A 12 -42.10 -5.21 -4.60
C ALA A 12 -40.70 -4.95 -3.96
N PHE A 13 -39.70 -5.80 -4.20
CA PHE A 13 -38.32 -5.63 -3.71
C PHE A 13 -37.31 -5.27 -4.81
N GLY A 14 -37.76 -4.94 -6.00
CA GLY A 14 -36.94 -4.68 -7.18
C GLY A 14 -36.64 -3.21 -7.49
N ALA A 15 -36.95 -2.27 -6.60
CA ALA A 15 -36.69 -0.84 -6.87
C ALA A 15 -35.91 -0.21 -5.71
N GLY A 16 -34.59 -0.36 -5.72
CA GLY A 16 -33.77 0.28 -4.68
C GLY A 16 -32.28 -0.02 -4.71
N ALA A 17 -31.73 -0.54 -5.80
CA ALA A 17 -30.29 -0.62 -5.98
C ALA A 17 -29.91 0.12 -7.26
N LEU A 18 -29.89 1.44 -7.21
CA LEU A 18 -29.02 2.22 -8.09
C LEU A 18 -27.57 1.88 -7.70
N ALA A 19 -27.04 0.78 -8.25
CA ALA A 19 -25.63 0.58 -8.38
C ALA A 19 -25.11 1.70 -9.30
N GLY A 20 -24.77 2.82 -8.72
CA GLY A 20 -23.94 3.80 -9.37
C GLY A 20 -22.63 3.07 -9.72
N THR A 21 -22.47 2.67 -10.97
CA THR A 21 -21.17 2.32 -11.51
C THR A 21 -20.32 3.55 -11.30
N ALA A 22 -19.45 3.52 -10.28
CA ALA A 22 -18.42 4.52 -10.09
C ALA A 22 -17.58 4.47 -11.36
N GLN A 23 -17.83 5.41 -12.26
CA GLN A 23 -17.03 5.62 -13.44
C GLN A 23 -15.66 6.04 -12.92
N ALA A 24 -14.74 5.08 -12.85
CA ALA A 24 -13.38 5.30 -12.40
C ALA A 24 -12.83 6.48 -13.21
N SER A 25 -12.39 7.52 -12.51
CA SER A 25 -11.66 8.61 -13.12
C SER A 25 -10.46 8.00 -13.87
N THR A 26 -10.50 8.02 -15.20
CA THR A 26 -9.43 7.49 -16.06
C THR A 26 -8.21 8.39 -16.07
N ARG A 27 -8.23 9.49 -15.31
CA ARG A 27 -7.12 10.41 -15.20
C ARG A 27 -6.10 9.85 -14.20
N ARG A 28 -5.07 9.18 -14.73
CA ARG A 28 -3.85 8.93 -13.95
C ARG A 28 -3.28 10.29 -13.55
N PRO A 29 -2.95 10.53 -12.25
CA PRO A 29 -2.10 11.66 -11.90
C PRO A 29 -0.78 11.51 -12.66
N SER A 30 -0.12 12.62 -12.93
CA SER A 30 1.21 12.61 -13.52
C SER A 30 2.12 11.74 -12.66
N VAL A 31 2.55 10.61 -13.21
CA VAL A 31 3.58 9.80 -12.57
C VAL A 31 4.88 10.60 -12.69
N HIS A 32 5.59 10.76 -11.56
CA HIS A 32 6.94 11.30 -11.52
C HIS A 32 7.92 10.12 -11.46
N PRO A 33 8.36 9.57 -12.62
CA PRO A 33 9.18 8.37 -12.64
C PRO A 33 10.50 8.58 -11.90
N GLY A 34 10.84 7.66 -11.02
CA GLY A 34 12.08 7.69 -10.26
C GLY A 34 12.11 8.68 -9.08
N VAL A 35 11.03 9.45 -8.83
CA VAL A 35 11.00 10.42 -7.71
C VAL A 35 10.47 9.78 -6.44
N VAL A 36 11.22 9.93 -5.35
CA VAL A 36 10.82 9.54 -3.99
C VAL A 36 10.95 10.74 -3.07
N GLY A 37 9.82 11.22 -2.55
CA GLY A 37 9.78 12.23 -1.50
C GLY A 37 10.01 11.59 -0.13
N VAL A 38 10.93 12.12 0.66
CA VAL A 38 11.31 11.57 1.97
C VAL A 38 11.26 12.67 3.02
N ALA A 39 10.67 12.38 4.18
CA ALA A 39 10.62 13.31 5.31
C ALA A 39 11.04 12.64 6.62
N GLU A 40 11.64 13.40 7.54
CA GLU A 40 12.00 12.88 8.86
C GLU A 40 10.75 12.58 9.71
N ALA A 41 10.77 11.40 10.36
CA ALA A 41 9.73 10.96 11.29
C ALA A 41 10.35 10.05 12.37
N ARG A 42 10.87 10.64 13.43
CA ARG A 42 11.62 9.91 14.46
C ARG A 42 10.75 9.53 15.64
N ALA A 43 10.77 8.25 16.00
CA ALA A 43 10.20 7.73 17.24
C ALA A 43 11.07 6.63 17.83
N GLU A 44 10.92 6.38 19.13
CA GLU A 44 11.51 5.24 19.79
C GLU A 44 10.74 3.94 19.45
N LEU A 45 11.45 2.81 19.48
CA LEU A 45 10.82 1.50 19.28
C LEU A 45 9.72 1.28 20.32
N GLY A 46 8.56 0.85 19.84
CA GLY A 46 7.38 0.61 20.69
C GLY A 46 6.67 1.86 21.22
N LYS A 47 7.17 3.05 20.90
CA LYS A 47 6.49 4.33 21.21
C LYS A 47 5.65 4.81 20.05
N ALA A 48 4.55 5.46 20.36
CA ALA A 48 3.72 6.16 19.38
C ALA A 48 4.52 7.31 18.73
N LEU A 49 4.23 7.60 17.49
CA LEU A 49 4.73 8.79 16.82
C LEU A 49 3.84 9.98 17.22
N GLY A 50 4.44 11.14 17.52
CA GLY A 50 3.64 12.32 17.80
C GLY A 50 2.73 12.68 16.61
N GLN A 51 1.48 13.04 16.88
CA GLN A 51 0.49 13.38 15.84
C GLN A 51 1.00 14.48 14.89
N GLU A 52 1.60 15.54 15.43
CA GLU A 52 2.16 16.63 14.62
C GLU A 52 3.36 16.18 13.79
N THR A 53 4.24 15.36 14.36
CA THR A 53 5.36 14.76 13.60
C THR A 53 4.84 13.90 12.44
N ALA A 54 3.82 13.09 12.68
CA ALA A 54 3.19 12.27 11.65
C ALA A 54 2.58 13.14 10.53
N ARG A 55 1.88 14.20 10.91
CA ARG A 55 1.24 15.13 9.99
C ARG A 55 2.27 15.84 9.10
N LEU A 56 3.32 16.40 9.70
CA LEU A 56 4.37 17.12 8.97
C LEU A 56 5.15 16.18 8.05
N ALA A 57 5.57 15.02 8.56
CA ALA A 57 6.32 14.04 7.78
C ALA A 57 5.53 13.51 6.59
N MET A 58 4.24 13.18 6.80
CA MET A 58 3.39 12.71 5.70
C MET A 58 3.15 13.80 4.66
N ALA A 59 2.86 15.02 5.09
CA ALA A 59 2.64 16.16 4.19
C ALA A 59 3.91 16.49 3.38
N GLY A 60 5.07 16.50 4.03
CA GLY A 60 6.35 16.76 3.38
C GLY A 60 6.73 15.69 2.36
N ALA A 61 6.69 14.42 2.75
CA ALA A 61 7.00 13.32 1.85
C ALA A 61 6.06 13.29 0.63
N LEU A 62 4.76 13.54 0.86
CA LEU A 62 3.76 13.60 -0.22
C LEU A 62 4.04 14.78 -1.16
N ALA A 63 4.28 15.97 -0.64
CA ALA A 63 4.59 17.16 -1.42
C ALA A 63 5.84 16.95 -2.29
N ALA A 64 6.91 16.44 -1.70
CA ALA A 64 8.18 16.16 -2.37
C ALA A 64 8.03 15.12 -3.48
N SER A 65 7.15 14.12 -3.30
CA SER A 65 6.95 13.03 -4.27
C SER A 65 6.33 13.48 -5.61
N VAL A 66 5.65 14.63 -5.63
CA VAL A 66 4.98 15.19 -6.83
C VAL A 66 5.42 16.62 -7.16
N GLY A 67 6.40 17.17 -6.42
CA GLY A 67 6.89 18.53 -6.64
C GLY A 67 5.85 19.61 -6.30
N ALA A 68 4.96 19.36 -5.32
CA ALA A 68 3.96 20.32 -4.88
C ALA A 68 4.50 21.21 -3.74
N ALA A 69 3.89 22.38 -3.54
CA ALA A 69 4.30 23.29 -2.47
C ALA A 69 3.80 22.83 -1.07
N SER A 70 2.78 21.97 -1.03
CA SER A 70 2.22 21.44 0.21
C SER A 70 1.65 20.03 0.06
N GLY A 71 1.49 19.32 1.20
CA GLY A 71 0.83 18.02 1.21
C GLY A 71 -0.63 18.07 0.72
N ALA A 72 -1.34 19.16 1.00
CA ALA A 72 -2.71 19.34 0.53
C ALA A 72 -2.78 19.49 -1.00
N GLU A 73 -1.90 20.28 -1.61
CA GLU A 73 -1.78 20.39 -3.07
C GLU A 73 -1.40 19.05 -3.69
N ALA A 74 -0.44 18.34 -3.10
CA ALA A 74 -0.05 17.02 -3.56
C ALA A 74 -1.23 16.03 -3.51
N ALA A 75 -1.99 16.01 -2.42
CA ALA A 75 -3.18 15.19 -2.31
C ALA A 75 -4.23 15.55 -3.37
N ALA A 76 -4.44 16.83 -3.68
CA ALA A 76 -5.39 17.29 -4.71
C ALA A 76 -4.96 16.89 -6.14
N VAL A 77 -3.66 16.72 -6.38
CA VAL A 77 -3.16 16.14 -7.65
C VAL A 77 -3.50 14.65 -7.75
N LEU A 78 -3.46 13.93 -6.64
CA LEU A 78 -3.58 12.47 -6.60
C LEU A 78 -5.03 11.97 -6.45
N PHE A 79 -5.88 12.71 -5.74
CA PHE A 79 -7.21 12.28 -5.38
C PHE A 79 -8.28 13.28 -5.79
N SER A 80 -9.48 12.78 -6.03
CA SER A 80 -10.66 13.55 -6.45
C SER A 80 -11.80 13.32 -5.46
N PRO A 81 -12.69 14.32 -5.21
CA PRO A 81 -13.84 14.16 -4.30
C PRO A 81 -14.75 12.97 -4.61
N ARG A 82 -14.71 12.44 -5.84
CA ARG A 82 -15.53 11.29 -6.25
C ARG A 82 -14.84 9.94 -6.02
N ASP A 83 -13.60 9.93 -5.56
CA ASP A 83 -12.87 8.68 -5.36
C ASP A 83 -13.40 7.91 -4.14
N VAL A 84 -13.34 6.58 -4.27
CA VAL A 84 -13.34 5.65 -3.15
C VAL A 84 -11.88 5.23 -2.97
N VAL A 85 -11.23 5.75 -1.92
CA VAL A 85 -9.79 5.58 -1.71
C VAL A 85 -9.51 4.40 -0.80
N GLY A 86 -8.84 3.39 -1.33
CA GLY A 86 -8.36 2.24 -0.56
C GLY A 86 -6.90 2.39 -0.16
N ILE A 87 -6.61 2.40 1.13
CA ILE A 87 -5.25 2.43 1.68
C ILE A 87 -4.91 1.02 2.18
N LYS A 88 -4.15 0.26 1.37
CA LYS A 88 -3.69 -1.08 1.73
C LYS A 88 -2.48 -0.99 2.65
N VAL A 89 -2.65 -1.36 3.92
CA VAL A 89 -1.56 -1.43 4.90
C VAL A 89 -0.93 -2.83 4.93
N ASN A 90 0.31 -2.96 5.43
CA ASN A 90 1.00 -4.25 5.63
C ASN A 90 1.13 -4.55 7.12
N CYS A 91 0.21 -5.35 7.65
CA CYS A 91 0.11 -5.66 9.08
C CYS A 91 0.65 -7.04 9.47
N LEU A 92 1.29 -7.77 8.54
CA LEU A 92 1.75 -9.16 8.75
C LEU A 92 2.68 -9.30 9.97
N ALA A 93 3.56 -8.34 10.19
CA ALA A 93 4.56 -8.39 11.26
C ALA A 93 4.05 -7.88 12.63
N GLY A 94 2.78 -7.49 12.74
CA GLY A 94 2.18 -6.97 13.97
C GLY A 94 2.63 -5.57 14.34
N LYS A 95 2.28 -5.11 15.54
CA LYS A 95 2.40 -3.71 15.98
C LYS A 95 3.81 -3.09 15.83
N ASN A 96 4.85 -3.88 16.00
CA ASN A 96 6.21 -3.35 16.04
C ASN A 96 6.85 -3.13 14.65
N LEU A 97 6.24 -3.67 13.59
CA LEU A 97 6.75 -3.57 12.22
C LEU A 97 5.60 -3.55 11.19
N SER A 98 4.61 -2.75 11.47
CA SER A 98 3.50 -2.40 10.57
C SER A 98 3.44 -0.88 10.42
N PRO A 99 2.78 -0.33 9.40
CA PRO A 99 2.58 1.10 9.28
C PRO A 99 1.95 1.67 10.55
N ARG A 100 2.52 2.76 11.03
CA ARG A 100 2.00 3.44 12.23
C ARG A 100 0.63 4.03 11.97
N VAL A 101 -0.27 3.85 12.93
CA VAL A 101 -1.63 4.37 12.84
C VAL A 101 -1.61 5.88 12.63
N GLU A 102 -0.74 6.61 13.32
CA GLU A 102 -0.61 8.06 13.23
C GLU A 102 -0.22 8.53 11.82
N LEU A 103 0.67 7.82 11.13
CA LEU A 103 1.03 8.12 9.74
C LEU A 103 -0.11 7.81 8.76
N VAL A 104 -0.82 6.70 8.99
CA VAL A 104 -1.98 6.34 8.17
C VAL A 104 -3.10 7.37 8.35
N GLU A 105 -3.35 7.83 9.58
CA GLU A 105 -4.33 8.87 9.88
C GLU A 105 -3.95 10.23 9.27
N ALA A 106 -2.65 10.58 9.28
CA ALA A 106 -2.16 11.78 8.60
C ALA A 106 -2.46 11.73 7.09
N LEU A 107 -2.24 10.58 6.43
CA LEU A 107 -2.60 10.41 5.03
C LEU A 107 -4.12 10.47 4.81
N VAL A 108 -4.91 9.82 5.66
CA VAL A 108 -6.40 9.88 5.61
C VAL A 108 -6.88 11.34 5.69
N ASN A 109 -6.28 12.16 6.54
CA ASN A 109 -6.65 13.56 6.66
C ASN A 109 -6.33 14.34 5.40
N LEU A 110 -5.13 14.18 4.81
CA LEU A 110 -4.76 14.80 3.53
C LEU A 110 -5.70 14.38 2.39
N VAL A 111 -6.09 13.11 2.33
CA VAL A 111 -7.07 12.63 1.35
C VAL A 111 -8.44 13.27 1.59
N ALA A 112 -8.90 13.40 2.84
CA ALA A 112 -10.17 14.02 3.15
C ALA A 112 -10.20 15.53 2.82
N GLU A 113 -9.07 16.23 2.96
CA GLU A 113 -8.92 17.65 2.59
C GLU A 113 -9.16 17.91 1.09
N THR A 114 -9.03 16.89 0.23
CA THR A 114 -9.36 16.99 -1.20
C THR A 114 -10.88 17.00 -1.49
N GLY A 115 -11.70 16.85 -0.46
CA GLY A 115 -13.15 16.71 -0.58
C GLY A 115 -13.64 15.27 -0.71
N VAL A 116 -12.78 14.27 -0.61
CA VAL A 116 -13.19 12.87 -0.51
C VAL A 116 -13.97 12.66 0.79
N ASP A 117 -15.19 12.17 0.71
CA ASP A 117 -15.98 11.83 1.90
C ASP A 117 -15.23 10.77 2.72
N ARG A 118 -15.10 11.00 4.03
CA ARG A 118 -14.39 10.07 4.93
C ARG A 118 -14.98 8.65 4.92
N ARG A 119 -16.28 8.49 4.62
CA ARG A 119 -16.94 7.19 4.41
C ARG A 119 -16.41 6.45 3.18
N ASN A 120 -15.82 7.16 2.23
CA ASN A 120 -15.18 6.64 1.02
C ASN A 120 -13.67 6.43 1.18
N ILE A 121 -13.12 6.63 2.38
CA ILE A 121 -11.72 6.31 2.69
C ILE A 121 -11.70 5.01 3.49
N VAL A 122 -11.00 4.00 2.98
CA VAL A 122 -10.96 2.66 3.56
C VAL A 122 -9.51 2.23 3.78
N VAL A 123 -9.09 2.16 5.02
CA VAL A 123 -7.85 1.47 5.40
C VAL A 123 -8.14 -0.01 5.44
N PHE A 124 -7.35 -0.83 4.75
CA PHE A 124 -7.64 -2.25 4.68
C PHE A 124 -6.41 -3.15 4.68
N GLU A 125 -6.61 -4.38 5.15
CA GLU A 125 -5.65 -5.47 5.13
C GLU A 125 -6.37 -6.78 4.74
N ARG A 126 -5.63 -7.85 4.62
CA ARG A 126 -6.16 -9.18 4.32
C ARG A 126 -7.19 -9.64 5.35
N SER A 127 -7.00 -9.32 6.64
CA SER A 127 -7.93 -9.71 7.70
C SER A 127 -8.05 -8.68 8.81
N ASN A 128 -9.22 -8.65 9.47
CA ASN A 128 -9.44 -7.86 10.68
C ASN A 128 -8.43 -8.20 11.78
N ARG A 129 -8.07 -9.47 11.90
CA ARG A 129 -7.09 -9.94 12.90
C ARG A 129 -5.71 -9.31 12.71
N GLU A 130 -5.25 -9.18 11.45
CA GLU A 130 -3.95 -8.56 11.16
C GLU A 130 -3.98 -7.06 11.49
N LEU A 131 -5.06 -6.36 11.15
CA LEU A 131 -5.27 -4.95 11.53
C LEU A 131 -5.21 -4.76 13.05
N GLN A 132 -5.99 -5.54 13.80
CA GLN A 132 -6.03 -5.45 15.26
C GLN A 132 -4.66 -5.74 15.91
N ARG A 133 -3.94 -6.75 15.41
CA ARG A 133 -2.58 -7.05 15.88
C ARG A 133 -1.56 -5.96 15.59
N ALA A 134 -1.80 -5.14 14.57
CA ALA A 134 -0.99 -3.98 14.23
C ALA A 134 -1.40 -2.71 15.01
N GLY A 135 -2.52 -2.74 15.74
CA GLY A 135 -3.01 -1.63 16.55
C GLY A 135 -4.09 -0.79 15.88
N PHE A 136 -4.60 -1.22 14.72
CA PHE A 136 -5.73 -0.56 14.08
C PHE A 136 -7.06 -0.99 14.73
N GLU A 137 -7.95 -0.04 14.92
CA GLU A 137 -9.32 -0.28 15.34
C GLU A 137 -10.21 -0.63 14.14
N ILE A 138 -10.98 -1.70 14.23
CA ILE A 138 -11.91 -2.09 13.16
C ILE A 138 -13.11 -1.15 13.15
N ARG A 139 -13.42 -0.59 11.97
CA ARG A 139 -14.55 0.31 11.72
C ARG A 139 -15.17 -0.04 10.38
N GLU A 140 -16.32 -0.66 10.42
CA GLU A 140 -17.03 -1.09 9.20
C GLU A 140 -17.72 0.08 8.49
N SER A 141 -18.10 1.12 9.24
CA SER A 141 -18.79 2.30 8.74
C SER A 141 -18.49 3.53 9.59
N GLY A 142 -18.84 4.71 9.08
CA GLY A 142 -18.79 5.97 9.81
C GLY A 142 -17.40 6.63 9.90
N PRO A 143 -17.37 7.83 10.52
CA PRO A 143 -16.15 8.56 10.76
C PRO A 143 -15.31 7.88 11.87
N PRO A 144 -13.96 8.14 11.94
CA PRO A 144 -13.25 9.08 11.08
C PRO A 144 -12.93 8.53 9.67
N TYR A 145 -12.95 7.23 9.45
CA TYR A 145 -12.75 6.49 8.19
C TYR A 145 -13.08 5.01 8.40
N ARG A 146 -13.25 4.26 7.34
CA ARG A 146 -13.45 2.80 7.43
C ARG A 146 -12.10 2.10 7.60
N CYS A 147 -12.05 1.09 8.47
CA CYS A 147 -10.87 0.26 8.69
C CYS A 147 -11.30 -1.20 8.81
N ILE A 148 -11.11 -2.00 7.76
CA ILE A 148 -11.64 -3.37 7.66
C ILE A 148 -10.67 -4.31 6.97
N GLY A 149 -10.67 -5.58 7.36
CA GLY A 149 -10.05 -6.65 6.60
C GLY A 149 -10.91 -7.06 5.41
N THR A 150 -10.29 -7.44 4.30
CA THR A 150 -11.01 -8.03 3.17
C THR A 150 -11.52 -9.43 3.52
N ASN A 151 -10.93 -10.08 4.51
CA ASN A 151 -11.23 -11.43 4.98
C ASN A 151 -11.32 -12.41 3.79
N ASN A 152 -12.51 -12.95 3.48
CA ASN A 152 -12.73 -13.87 2.38
C ASN A 152 -13.57 -13.26 1.23
N ASP A 153 -13.65 -11.91 1.16
CA ASP A 153 -14.39 -11.22 0.12
C ASP A 153 -13.56 -11.07 -1.16
N PHE A 154 -13.49 -12.16 -1.92
CA PHE A 154 -12.79 -12.24 -3.20
C PHE A 154 -13.77 -12.32 -4.37
N ASP A 155 -13.27 -11.98 -5.58
CA ASP A 155 -13.99 -12.25 -6.82
C ASP A 155 -14.29 -13.76 -6.93
N ARG A 156 -15.42 -14.08 -7.55
CA ARG A 156 -15.81 -15.49 -7.75
C ARG A 156 -14.96 -16.17 -8.79
N GLU A 157 -14.60 -15.42 -9.84
CA GLU A 157 -13.81 -15.94 -10.96
C GLU A 157 -12.37 -15.44 -10.87
N PRO A 158 -11.38 -16.30 -11.15
CA PRO A 158 -10.00 -15.88 -11.19
C PRO A 158 -9.73 -15.02 -12.41
N SER A 159 -8.84 -14.04 -12.24
CA SER A 159 -8.25 -13.28 -13.34
C SER A 159 -6.75 -13.50 -13.42
N THR A 160 -6.17 -13.26 -14.59
CA THR A 160 -4.77 -13.56 -14.89
C THR A 160 -3.97 -12.29 -15.19
N SER A 161 -2.69 -12.30 -14.80
CA SER A 161 -1.72 -11.28 -15.16
C SER A 161 -0.33 -11.92 -15.18
N GLY A 162 0.28 -12.04 -16.35
CA GLY A 162 1.55 -12.74 -16.50
C GLY A 162 1.49 -14.18 -16.01
N ALA A 163 2.33 -14.51 -15.04
CA ALA A 163 2.42 -15.85 -14.47
C ALA A 163 1.44 -16.08 -13.30
N ILE A 164 0.62 -15.08 -12.91
CA ILE A 164 -0.37 -15.25 -11.87
C ILE A 164 -1.76 -15.53 -12.42
N GLY A 165 -2.53 -16.38 -11.70
CA GLY A 165 -3.97 -16.56 -11.87
C GLY A 165 -4.60 -16.68 -10.48
N SER A 166 -5.44 -15.70 -10.11
CA SER A 166 -5.99 -15.61 -8.76
C SER A 166 -7.32 -14.87 -8.72
N CYS A 167 -8.12 -15.12 -7.68
CA CYS A 167 -9.23 -14.27 -7.32
C CYS A 167 -8.70 -13.09 -6.51
N PHE A 168 -9.04 -11.86 -6.93
CA PHE A 168 -8.66 -10.65 -6.23
C PHE A 168 -9.70 -10.27 -5.19
N ALA A 169 -9.27 -9.63 -4.10
CA ALA A 169 -10.18 -9.05 -3.13
C ALA A 169 -11.06 -7.98 -3.80
N ARG A 170 -12.37 -8.06 -3.56
CA ARG A 170 -13.35 -7.11 -4.15
C ARG A 170 -13.07 -5.66 -3.77
N MET A 171 -12.35 -5.44 -2.68
CA MET A 171 -11.81 -4.13 -2.32
C MET A 171 -11.04 -3.49 -3.47
N VAL A 172 -10.17 -4.24 -4.16
CA VAL A 172 -9.36 -3.72 -5.27
C VAL A 172 -10.01 -3.91 -6.63
N SER A 173 -10.79 -4.98 -6.84
CA SER A 173 -11.40 -5.24 -8.15
C SER A 173 -12.58 -4.31 -8.43
N SER A 174 -13.48 -4.11 -7.48
CA SER A 174 -14.77 -3.42 -7.70
C SER A 174 -15.07 -2.26 -6.75
N THR A 175 -14.53 -2.23 -5.52
CA THR A 175 -14.93 -1.23 -4.52
C THR A 175 -14.17 0.09 -4.67
N CYS A 176 -12.83 0.05 -4.70
CA CYS A 176 -12.02 1.27 -4.74
C CYS A 176 -11.80 1.77 -6.16
N SER A 177 -11.84 3.09 -6.36
CA SER A 177 -11.47 3.78 -7.60
C SER A 177 -10.02 4.29 -7.58
N ALA A 178 -9.47 4.54 -6.39
CA ALA A 178 -8.09 4.94 -6.17
C ALA A 178 -7.46 4.08 -5.07
N LEU A 179 -6.18 3.75 -5.22
CA LEU A 179 -5.45 2.87 -4.32
C LEU A 179 -4.16 3.52 -3.84
N VAL A 180 -3.84 3.27 -2.58
CA VAL A 180 -2.54 3.55 -1.97
C VAL A 180 -1.96 2.25 -1.43
N SER A 181 -0.69 1.98 -1.70
CA SER A 181 0.07 0.95 -1.00
C SER A 181 0.81 1.59 0.17
N PHE A 182 0.49 1.22 1.39
CA PHE A 182 1.19 1.69 2.58
C PHE A 182 1.97 0.54 3.22
N GLY A 183 3.23 0.43 2.84
CA GLY A 183 4.15 -0.60 3.30
C GLY A 183 5.04 -0.15 4.47
N VAL A 184 5.95 -1.04 4.86
CA VAL A 184 7.03 -0.79 5.84
C VAL A 184 8.35 -1.15 5.19
N VAL A 185 9.40 -0.39 5.48
CA VAL A 185 10.76 -0.72 5.02
C VAL A 185 11.27 -1.93 5.80
N LYS A 186 11.21 -3.11 5.18
CA LYS A 186 11.70 -4.35 5.79
C LYS A 186 12.23 -5.35 4.77
N ASP A 187 13.18 -6.18 5.21
CA ASP A 187 13.66 -7.31 4.42
C ASP A 187 12.62 -8.43 4.31
N HIS A 188 12.88 -9.35 3.41
CA HIS A 188 12.09 -10.56 3.19
C HIS A 188 13.02 -11.75 2.90
N ASP A 189 12.71 -12.89 3.46
CA ASP A 189 13.51 -14.12 3.35
C ASP A 189 13.64 -14.65 1.91
N LEU A 190 12.65 -14.44 1.06
CA LEU A 190 12.62 -14.92 -0.33
C LEU A 190 12.84 -13.80 -1.35
N SER A 191 12.11 -12.70 -1.27
CA SER A 191 12.16 -11.62 -2.27
C SER A 191 13.20 -10.53 -1.98
N GLY A 192 14.02 -10.70 -0.96
CA GLY A 192 14.99 -9.71 -0.49
C GLY A 192 14.34 -8.56 0.27
N VAL A 193 13.38 -7.89 -0.33
CA VAL A 193 12.66 -6.75 0.25
C VAL A 193 11.16 -6.99 0.27
N SER A 194 10.51 -6.52 1.33
CA SER A 194 9.07 -6.36 1.43
C SER A 194 8.76 -4.91 1.74
N ALA A 195 8.28 -4.18 0.75
CA ALA A 195 7.95 -2.77 0.87
C ALA A 195 6.56 -2.49 0.27
N GLY A 196 6.44 -1.61 -0.72
CA GLY A 196 5.17 -1.24 -1.30
C GLY A 196 4.58 -2.26 -2.27
N MET A 197 5.40 -2.81 -3.17
CA MET A 197 4.90 -3.71 -4.22
C MET A 197 4.46 -5.07 -3.68
N LYS A 198 5.25 -5.67 -2.78
CA LYS A 198 4.89 -6.97 -2.17
C LYS A 198 3.64 -6.89 -1.28
N ASN A 199 3.26 -5.69 -0.83
CA ASN A 199 2.03 -5.46 -0.07
C ASN A 199 0.78 -5.93 -0.83
N TRP A 200 0.80 -5.93 -2.16
CA TRP A 200 -0.31 -6.40 -2.99
C TRP A 200 -0.55 -7.91 -2.94
N TYR A 201 0.35 -8.73 -2.40
CA TYR A 201 0.05 -10.14 -2.13
C TYR A 201 -1.11 -10.33 -1.16
N GLY A 202 -1.37 -9.36 -0.29
CA GLY A 202 -2.51 -9.37 0.62
C GLY A 202 -3.89 -9.21 -0.05
N VAL A 203 -3.94 -8.93 -1.37
CA VAL A 203 -5.21 -8.77 -2.11
C VAL A 203 -5.51 -9.93 -3.06
N ILE A 204 -4.68 -10.97 -3.10
CA ILE A 204 -4.95 -12.20 -3.84
C ILE A 204 -5.23 -13.34 -2.88
N HIS A 205 -6.11 -14.27 -3.30
CA HIS A 205 -6.63 -15.31 -2.40
C HIS A 205 -5.59 -16.41 -2.09
N ASN A 206 -4.63 -16.64 -2.97
CA ASN A 206 -3.64 -17.73 -2.89
C ASN A 206 -2.18 -17.24 -2.94
N PRO A 207 -1.76 -16.25 -2.11
CA PRO A 207 -0.43 -15.62 -2.21
C PRO A 207 0.73 -16.61 -2.03
N ASN A 208 0.54 -17.65 -1.23
CA ASN A 208 1.59 -18.64 -0.96
C ASN A 208 2.06 -19.40 -2.22
N LYS A 209 1.20 -19.51 -3.24
CA LYS A 209 1.54 -20.13 -4.52
C LYS A 209 2.65 -19.38 -5.28
N TYR A 210 2.85 -18.11 -4.98
CA TYR A 210 3.70 -17.18 -5.73
C TYR A 210 4.96 -16.77 -4.96
N HIS A 211 5.52 -17.70 -4.17
CA HIS A 211 6.75 -17.47 -3.41
C HIS A 211 7.99 -18.13 -4.01
N ASP A 212 7.83 -18.95 -5.06
CA ASP A 212 8.96 -19.52 -5.78
C ASP A 212 9.81 -18.45 -6.49
N ASN A 213 11.03 -18.80 -6.88
CA ASN A 213 11.98 -17.96 -7.61
C ASN A 213 12.19 -16.58 -6.97
N GLY A 214 12.18 -16.48 -5.62
CA GLY A 214 12.31 -15.20 -4.93
C GLY A 214 11.11 -14.27 -5.16
N CYS A 215 9.93 -14.81 -5.41
CA CYS A 215 8.69 -14.09 -5.74
C CYS A 215 8.75 -13.31 -7.08
N ASP A 216 9.69 -13.62 -7.94
CA ASP A 216 9.84 -13.02 -9.27
C ASP A 216 9.37 -13.99 -10.37
N PRO A 217 8.57 -13.54 -11.37
CA PRO A 217 8.08 -12.18 -11.60
C PRO A 217 6.75 -11.85 -10.87
N TYR A 218 6.30 -12.68 -9.95
CA TYR A 218 4.93 -12.66 -9.42
C TYR A 218 4.57 -11.34 -8.70
N ILE A 219 5.53 -10.68 -8.00
CA ILE A 219 5.28 -9.37 -7.38
C ILE A 219 4.94 -8.34 -8.46
N ALA A 220 5.70 -8.31 -9.55
CA ALA A 220 5.45 -7.44 -10.69
C ALA A 220 4.12 -7.80 -11.38
N ASP A 221 3.82 -9.09 -11.53
CA ASP A 221 2.60 -9.58 -12.17
C ASP A 221 1.33 -9.24 -11.39
N VAL A 222 1.36 -9.28 -10.05
CA VAL A 222 0.25 -8.79 -9.21
C VAL A 222 0.11 -7.29 -9.36
N ALA A 223 1.21 -6.52 -9.24
CA ALA A 223 1.16 -5.06 -9.29
C ALA A 223 0.72 -4.51 -10.66
N ARG A 224 1.06 -5.19 -11.76
CA ARG A 224 0.65 -4.79 -13.12
C ARG A 224 -0.79 -5.15 -13.47
N HIS A 225 -1.49 -5.97 -12.65
CA HIS A 225 -2.88 -6.31 -12.91
C HIS A 225 -3.73 -5.02 -13.00
N PRO A 226 -4.68 -4.91 -13.98
CA PRO A 226 -5.47 -3.69 -14.18
C PRO A 226 -6.18 -3.18 -12.92
N TYR A 227 -6.63 -4.08 -12.03
CA TYR A 227 -7.27 -3.73 -10.76
C TYR A 227 -6.36 -2.93 -9.82
N ILE A 228 -5.04 -3.06 -9.95
CA ILE A 228 -4.06 -2.33 -9.16
C ILE A 228 -3.44 -1.21 -10.00
N ARG A 229 -2.81 -1.55 -11.14
CA ARG A 229 -2.08 -0.60 -11.97
C ARG A 229 -2.88 0.64 -12.36
N ASN A 230 -4.17 0.46 -12.72
CA ASN A 230 -5.00 1.58 -13.18
C ASN A 230 -5.50 2.48 -12.04
N LYS A 231 -5.46 2.00 -10.81
CA LYS A 231 -5.99 2.67 -9.61
C LYS A 231 -4.93 3.13 -8.63
N LEU A 232 -3.70 2.58 -8.71
CA LEU A 232 -2.60 2.96 -7.81
C LEU A 232 -2.21 4.42 -8.08
N ARG A 233 -2.29 5.24 -7.03
CA ARG A 233 -1.97 6.66 -7.04
C ARG A 233 -0.67 6.94 -6.30
N LEU A 234 -0.39 6.18 -5.24
CA LEU A 234 0.68 6.45 -4.32
C LEU A 234 1.18 5.17 -3.64
N THR A 235 2.48 5.08 -3.45
CA THR A 235 3.13 4.15 -2.54
C THR A 235 3.74 4.95 -1.40
N VAL A 236 3.40 4.59 -0.16
CA VAL A 236 3.97 5.16 1.06
C VAL A 236 4.70 4.07 1.82
N LEU A 237 5.85 4.40 2.37
CA LEU A 237 6.67 3.49 3.17
C LEU A 237 6.95 4.09 4.54
N ASP A 238 6.49 3.41 5.59
CA ASP A 238 6.90 3.69 6.96
C ASP A 238 8.31 3.14 7.17
N GLY A 239 9.27 4.02 7.32
CA GLY A 239 10.66 3.74 7.64
C GLY A 239 11.04 4.32 9.01
N VAL A 240 10.10 4.72 9.86
CA VAL A 240 10.41 5.21 11.21
C VAL A 240 11.21 4.16 11.98
N ILE A 241 10.69 2.93 11.97
CA ILE A 241 11.44 1.73 12.36
C ILE A 241 11.43 0.78 11.18
N ALA A 242 12.60 0.36 10.77
CA ALA A 242 12.81 -0.54 9.64
C ALA A 242 13.47 -1.85 10.08
N GLN A 243 13.53 -2.84 9.20
CA GLN A 243 14.19 -4.12 9.48
C GLN A 243 15.05 -4.54 8.30
N CYS A 244 16.31 -4.91 8.58
CA CYS A 244 17.29 -5.32 7.57
C CYS A 244 17.61 -6.82 7.58
N HIS A 245 17.07 -7.58 8.55
CA HIS A 245 17.34 -9.01 8.69
C HIS A 245 16.21 -9.73 9.44
N GLY A 246 15.86 -10.93 8.96
CA GLY A 246 14.90 -11.83 9.60
C GLY A 246 13.44 -11.61 9.23
N GLY A 247 13.19 -10.75 8.22
CA GLY A 247 11.85 -10.54 7.66
C GLY A 247 11.30 -11.77 6.91
N PRO A 248 9.97 -11.78 6.61
CA PRO A 248 9.01 -10.67 6.75
C PRO A 248 8.41 -10.46 8.15
N ALA A 249 8.63 -11.39 9.10
CA ALA A 249 8.17 -11.27 10.48
C ALA A 249 9.06 -10.28 11.26
N TYR A 250 8.52 -9.72 12.34
CA TYR A 250 9.32 -8.91 13.27
C TYR A 250 10.43 -9.73 13.90
N ARG A 251 11.65 -9.22 13.86
CA ARG A 251 12.85 -9.77 14.51
C ARG A 251 13.64 -8.66 15.18
N GLN A 252 13.69 -8.67 16.51
CA GLN A 252 14.34 -7.61 17.30
C GLN A 252 15.80 -7.34 16.87
N GLY A 253 16.59 -8.37 16.57
CA GLY A 253 17.98 -8.21 16.11
C GLY A 253 18.14 -7.62 14.71
N GLY A 254 17.07 -7.63 13.90
CA GLY A 254 17.05 -7.05 12.55
C GLY A 254 16.58 -5.61 12.46
N ILE A 255 16.06 -5.06 13.56
CA ILE A 255 15.46 -3.71 13.60
C ILE A 255 16.54 -2.62 13.58
N PHE A 256 16.21 -1.52 12.89
CA PHE A 256 16.97 -0.28 12.96
C PHE A 256 16.06 0.95 12.88
N LYS A 257 16.56 2.06 13.42
CA LYS A 257 15.88 3.35 13.37
C LYS A 257 16.30 4.05 12.08
N LEU A 258 15.48 3.96 11.03
CA LEU A 258 15.70 4.74 9.82
C LEU A 258 15.20 6.17 10.02
N GLY A 259 14.06 6.34 10.72
CA GLY A 259 13.54 7.65 11.12
C GLY A 259 12.94 8.45 9.97
N MET A 260 12.44 7.79 8.94
CA MET A 260 11.95 8.41 7.71
C MET A 260 10.58 7.89 7.31
N VAL A 261 9.84 8.72 6.58
CA VAL A 261 8.66 8.32 5.79
C VAL A 261 8.97 8.63 4.33
N ALA A 262 8.68 7.70 3.43
CA ALA A 262 8.85 7.91 2.00
C ALA A 262 7.50 7.80 1.26
N ALA A 263 7.35 8.60 0.21
CA ALA A 263 6.20 8.57 -0.69
C ALA A 263 6.66 8.65 -2.15
N SER A 264 6.00 7.93 -3.05
CA SER A 264 6.27 7.97 -4.48
C SER A 264 5.03 7.62 -5.30
N THR A 265 4.87 8.25 -6.44
CA THR A 265 3.90 7.82 -7.46
C THR A 265 4.46 6.69 -8.35
N ASP A 266 5.75 6.39 -8.21
CA ASP A 266 6.47 5.29 -8.85
C ASP A 266 6.69 4.16 -7.83
N PRO A 267 5.94 3.05 -7.88
CA PRO A 267 6.05 1.98 -6.91
C PRO A 267 7.41 1.24 -6.96
N VAL A 268 8.06 1.22 -8.14
CA VAL A 268 9.38 0.58 -8.30
C VAL A 268 10.45 1.44 -7.65
N ALA A 269 10.42 2.76 -7.87
CA ALA A 269 11.34 3.70 -7.23
C ALA A 269 11.20 3.70 -5.70
N ALA A 270 9.97 3.59 -5.17
CA ALA A 270 9.74 3.47 -3.73
C ALA A 270 10.42 2.23 -3.15
N ASP A 271 10.25 1.07 -3.78
CA ASP A 271 10.85 -0.18 -3.33
C ASP A 271 12.37 -0.21 -3.56
N LEU A 272 12.87 0.44 -4.63
CA LEU A 272 14.31 0.63 -4.87
C LEU A 272 14.96 1.49 -3.76
N TRP A 273 14.30 2.58 -3.35
CA TRP A 273 14.75 3.37 -2.21
C TRP A 273 14.80 2.52 -0.94
N ALA A 274 13.75 1.77 -0.63
CA ALA A 274 13.71 0.90 0.55
C ALA A 274 14.82 -0.16 0.52
N TRP A 275 15.11 -0.74 -0.64
CA TRP A 275 16.22 -1.69 -0.81
C TRP A 275 17.57 -1.05 -0.48
N ARG A 276 17.83 0.16 -0.99
CA ARG A 276 19.08 0.88 -0.71
C ARG A 276 19.26 1.18 0.78
N GLU A 277 18.20 1.58 1.48
CA GLU A 277 18.25 1.82 2.93
C GLU A 277 18.55 0.53 3.71
N ILE A 278 17.94 -0.59 3.32
CA ILE A 278 18.21 -1.90 3.90
C ILE A 278 19.69 -2.31 3.66
N GLU A 279 20.20 -2.18 2.44
CA GLU A 279 21.59 -2.52 2.11
C GLU A 279 22.59 -1.62 2.84
N SER A 280 22.30 -0.33 2.95
CA SER A 280 23.11 0.62 3.72
C SER A 280 23.24 0.19 5.18
N GLU A 281 22.12 -0.19 5.82
CA GLU A 281 22.14 -0.66 7.21
C GLU A 281 22.87 -2.01 7.35
N ARG A 282 22.67 -2.94 6.40
CA ARG A 282 23.39 -4.22 6.38
C ARG A 282 24.88 -4.00 6.28
N ALA A 283 25.35 -3.09 5.43
CA ALA A 283 26.77 -2.74 5.31
C ALA A 283 27.35 -2.15 6.61
N LYS A 284 26.61 -1.24 7.28
CA LYS A 284 26.99 -0.70 8.60
C LYS A 284 27.17 -1.77 9.66
N ARG A 285 26.40 -2.86 9.57
CA ARG A 285 26.46 -4.02 10.48
C ARG A 285 27.48 -5.09 10.05
N GLY A 286 28.22 -4.88 8.98
CA GLY A 286 29.15 -5.88 8.44
C GLY A 286 28.46 -7.13 7.89
N MET A 287 27.17 -7.03 7.52
CA MET A 287 26.41 -8.13 6.97
C MET A 287 26.61 -8.21 5.44
N PRO A 288 26.56 -9.40 4.83
CA PRO A 288 26.55 -9.52 3.38
C PRO A 288 25.32 -8.82 2.80
N ASN A 289 25.42 -8.24 1.59
CA ASN A 289 24.27 -7.69 0.89
C ASN A 289 23.23 -8.80 0.64
N LEU A 290 22.01 -8.40 0.24
CA LEU A 290 20.90 -9.35 0.08
C LEU A 290 21.18 -10.39 -1.00
N GLU A 291 21.87 -10.04 -2.08
CA GLU A 291 22.24 -10.98 -3.14
C GLU A 291 23.24 -12.03 -2.64
N ALA A 292 24.32 -11.62 -1.98
CA ALA A 292 25.29 -12.53 -1.36
C ALA A 292 24.69 -13.38 -0.23
N ALA A 293 23.61 -12.88 0.39
CA ALA A 293 22.83 -13.63 1.37
C ALA A 293 21.80 -14.60 0.73
N GLY A 294 21.80 -14.77 -0.60
CA GLY A 294 20.89 -15.66 -1.33
C GLY A 294 19.48 -15.12 -1.47
N ARG A 295 19.25 -13.82 -1.30
CA ARG A 295 17.93 -13.16 -1.34
C ARG A 295 17.92 -11.97 -2.30
N PRO A 296 18.24 -12.15 -3.61
CA PRO A 296 18.31 -11.08 -4.58
C PRO A 296 16.95 -10.42 -4.81
N VAL A 297 16.95 -9.09 -4.97
CA VAL A 297 15.73 -8.31 -5.23
C VAL A 297 15.46 -8.26 -6.73
N ARG A 298 14.97 -9.37 -7.31
CA ARG A 298 14.78 -9.52 -8.76
C ARG A 298 13.53 -8.84 -9.30
N TYR A 299 12.46 -8.80 -8.51
CA TYR A 299 11.15 -8.32 -8.95
C TYR A 299 11.13 -6.86 -9.42
N LEU A 300 12.11 -6.03 -9.00
CA LEU A 300 12.19 -4.64 -9.46
C LEU A 300 12.47 -4.57 -10.96
N ALA A 301 13.42 -5.36 -11.46
CA ALA A 301 13.73 -5.44 -12.89
C ALA A 301 12.51 -5.93 -13.70
N SER A 302 11.81 -6.96 -13.20
CA SER A 302 10.57 -7.45 -13.82
C SER A 302 9.47 -6.39 -13.83
N ALA A 303 9.36 -5.59 -12.76
CA ALA A 303 8.39 -4.51 -12.64
C ALA A 303 8.71 -3.34 -13.59
N ALA A 304 9.97 -2.94 -13.68
CA ALA A 304 10.41 -1.90 -14.62
C ALA A 304 10.19 -2.35 -16.06
N LYS A 305 10.53 -3.60 -16.42
CA LYS A 305 10.22 -4.20 -17.72
C LYS A 305 8.72 -4.21 -18.04
N ALA A 306 7.88 -4.37 -17.02
CA ALA A 306 6.42 -4.29 -17.17
C ALA A 306 5.89 -2.83 -17.25
N GLY A 307 6.76 -1.83 -17.21
CA GLY A 307 6.42 -0.40 -17.28
C GLY A 307 5.72 0.12 -16.04
N LEU A 308 6.09 -0.40 -14.86
CA LEU A 308 5.51 0.02 -13.57
C LEU A 308 6.30 1.15 -12.90
N GLY A 309 7.56 1.39 -13.30
CA GLY A 309 8.42 2.43 -12.75
C GLY A 309 9.88 2.25 -13.12
N ILE A 310 10.77 2.89 -12.37
CA ILE A 310 12.22 2.96 -12.60
C ILE A 310 12.96 2.11 -11.57
N ASP A 311 13.75 1.14 -12.04
CA ASP A 311 14.65 0.29 -11.22
C ASP A 311 16.13 0.68 -11.31
N ASP A 312 16.43 1.76 -12.05
CA ASP A 312 17.77 2.28 -12.24
C ASP A 312 18.18 3.22 -11.09
N PRO A 313 19.20 2.88 -10.28
CA PRO A 313 19.67 3.71 -9.18
C PRO A 313 20.17 5.11 -9.60
N GLU A 314 20.66 5.27 -10.85
CA GLU A 314 21.16 6.56 -11.36
C GLU A 314 20.00 7.51 -11.72
N ARG A 315 18.82 6.95 -11.98
CA ARG A 315 17.60 7.68 -12.28
C ARG A 315 16.70 7.90 -11.06
N LEU A 316 17.12 7.37 -9.90
CA LEU A 316 16.41 7.56 -8.65
C LEU A 316 16.69 8.96 -8.09
N SER A 317 15.67 9.80 -8.01
CA SER A 317 15.72 11.12 -7.40
C SER A 317 15.05 11.10 -6.03
N VAL A 318 15.85 11.21 -4.97
CA VAL A 318 15.36 11.28 -3.58
C VAL A 318 15.32 12.74 -3.14
N VAL A 319 14.12 13.25 -2.87
CA VAL A 319 13.88 14.63 -2.40
C VAL A 319 13.57 14.59 -0.92
N THR A 320 14.52 15.02 -0.08
CA THR A 320 14.38 15.04 1.38
C THR A 320 13.94 16.43 1.87
N VAL A 321 12.96 16.46 2.79
CA VAL A 321 12.38 17.64 3.42
C VAL A 321 12.28 17.49 4.92
#